data_684337189d6f0aef63317e4f59b67d0b
#
_entry.id   684337189d6f0aef63317e4f59b67d0b
#
_cell.length_a   1.000
_cell.length_b   1.000
_cell.length_c   1.000
_cell.angle_alpha   90.00
_cell.angle_beta   90.00
_cell.angle_gamma   90.00
#
_symmetry.space_group_name_H-M   'P 1'
#
loop_
_entity.id
_entity.type
_entity.pdbx_description
1 polymer ?
#
loop_
_entity_poly.entity_id
_entity_poly.type
_entity_poly.pdbx_seq_one_letter_code
_entity_poly.pdbx_strand_id
1 'polypeptide(L)'
;MKKINKVSEYILSQHKKGYSFKNLEYPYTLKNENEAYEVQFDFQKNAKRGKIGGYKIALASKVQQQLCSINNPIAGGIFKSEIYQSQEIIKLKNYQSLGLEFELAFEINQDIFPNTLESEDINIKNYVNNAYTCFELIDDRNASYNNLDALTLIADNAWSSGIILSNPNPKWKDFDLNKLNSKLYWNNILIGEAKLFNSDPLNSLSWIIKHLGKFNKTIDKGSIIITGSVLKTKKPKSGDQIKFEIENLSNVITKII
;
A
#
# COMPACT_ATOMS: atom_id res chain seq x y z
N MET A 1 2.83 31.03 3.48
CA MET A 1 2.91 29.57 3.40
C MET A 1 1.84 29.10 2.43
N LYS A 2 2.18 28.29 1.41
CA LYS A 2 1.19 27.78 0.44
C LYS A 2 0.17 26.88 1.18
N LYS A 3 -1.07 26.79 0.68
CA LYS A 3 -2.15 25.95 1.26
C LYS A 3 -1.69 24.51 1.49
N ILE A 4 -1.00 23.91 0.52
CA ILE A 4 -0.46 22.55 0.57
C ILE A 4 0.34 22.29 1.86
N ASN A 5 1.34 23.14 2.15
CA ASN A 5 2.17 22.98 3.35
C ASN A 5 1.35 23.06 4.65
N LYS A 6 0.34 23.98 4.71
CA LYS A 6 -0.52 24.08 5.91
C LYS A 6 -1.33 22.81 6.15
N VAL A 7 -1.87 22.22 5.07
CA VAL A 7 -2.65 20.96 5.18
C VAL A 7 -1.74 19.81 5.57
N SER A 8 -0.58 19.67 4.93
CA SER A 8 0.41 18.65 5.26
C SER A 8 0.89 18.76 6.71
N GLU A 9 1.23 19.94 7.19
CA GLU A 9 1.61 20.18 8.59
C GLU A 9 0.47 19.84 9.56
N TYR A 10 -0.78 20.17 9.20
CA TYR A 10 -1.93 19.77 9.99
C TYR A 10 -2.02 18.24 10.12
N ILE A 11 -1.96 17.49 9.00
CA ILE A 11 -2.00 16.02 9.01
C ILE A 11 -0.84 15.46 9.85
N LEU A 12 0.39 15.94 9.64
CA LEU A 12 1.55 15.55 10.45
C LEU A 12 1.34 15.78 11.94
N SER A 13 0.69 16.89 12.30
CA SER A 13 0.35 17.17 13.70
C SER A 13 -0.66 16.18 14.27
N GLN A 14 -1.63 15.71 13.47
CA GLN A 14 -2.60 14.69 13.88
C GLN A 14 -1.90 13.34 14.16
N HIS A 15 -1.00 12.92 13.26
CA HIS A 15 -0.18 11.73 13.47
C HIS A 15 0.66 11.83 14.75
N LYS A 16 1.39 12.94 14.94
CA LYS A 16 2.24 13.14 16.11
C LYS A 16 1.49 13.12 17.43
N LYS A 17 0.25 13.63 17.44
CA LYS A 17 -0.61 13.67 18.63
C LYS A 17 -1.37 12.37 18.87
N GLY A 18 -1.31 11.42 17.94
CA GLY A 18 -2.06 10.17 18.02
C GLY A 18 -3.56 10.37 17.91
N TYR A 19 -4.03 11.33 17.13
CA TYR A 19 -5.47 11.57 16.97
C TYR A 19 -6.05 10.59 15.95
N SER A 20 -7.30 10.16 16.18
CA SER A 20 -8.06 9.36 15.24
C SER A 20 -8.17 10.06 13.89
N PHE A 21 -8.17 9.27 12.80
CA PHE A 21 -8.37 9.80 11.45
C PHE A 21 -9.75 10.47 11.34
N LYS A 22 -9.75 11.66 10.76
CA LYS A 22 -10.96 12.43 10.42
C LYS A 22 -10.78 13.07 9.06
N ASN A 23 -11.88 13.17 8.31
CA ASN A 23 -11.88 13.94 7.07
C ASN A 23 -11.43 15.39 7.30
N LEU A 24 -10.72 15.93 6.31
CA LEU A 24 -10.28 17.33 6.37
C LEU A 24 -11.48 18.27 6.23
N GLU A 25 -11.60 19.18 7.19
CA GLU A 25 -12.62 20.24 7.23
C GLU A 25 -12.00 21.62 6.97
N TYR A 26 -12.84 22.64 6.76
CA TYR A 26 -12.36 24.01 6.65
C TYR A 26 -11.49 24.39 7.86
N PRO A 27 -10.32 25.00 7.66
CA PRO A 27 -9.79 25.59 6.42
C PRO A 27 -8.87 24.63 5.62
N TYR A 28 -8.87 23.33 5.88
CA TYR A 28 -7.93 22.34 5.30
C TYR A 28 -8.54 21.52 4.15
N THR A 29 -9.80 21.80 3.75
CA THR A 29 -10.48 21.08 2.65
C THR A 29 -9.70 21.12 1.34
N LEU A 30 -9.70 20.00 0.62
CA LEU A 30 -9.05 19.80 -0.68
C LEU A 30 -10.08 19.87 -1.80
N LYS A 31 -9.66 20.33 -2.98
CA LYS A 31 -10.57 20.57 -4.11
C LYS A 31 -10.65 19.40 -5.07
N ASN A 32 -9.56 18.66 -5.24
CA ASN A 32 -9.42 17.57 -6.20
C ASN A 32 -8.24 16.67 -5.85
N GLU A 33 -8.10 15.56 -6.60
CA GLU A 33 -7.02 14.59 -6.40
C GLU A 33 -5.62 15.19 -6.59
N ASN A 34 -5.42 16.10 -7.53
CA ASN A 34 -4.10 16.73 -7.74
C ASN A 34 -3.65 17.48 -6.48
N GLU A 35 -4.53 18.27 -5.88
CA GLU A 35 -4.23 18.99 -4.64
C GLU A 35 -3.97 17.99 -3.48
N ALA A 36 -4.71 16.90 -3.43
CA ALA A 36 -4.52 15.84 -2.42
C ALA A 36 -3.16 15.13 -2.57
N TYR A 37 -2.74 14.80 -3.78
CA TYR A 37 -1.41 14.22 -4.03
C TYR A 37 -0.27 15.20 -3.77
N GLU A 38 -0.43 16.49 -4.08
CA GLU A 38 0.57 17.49 -3.69
C GLU A 38 0.75 17.53 -2.16
N VAL A 39 -0.34 17.46 -1.39
CA VAL A 39 -0.30 17.36 0.07
C VAL A 39 0.36 16.07 0.52
N GLN A 40 0.02 14.92 -0.10
CA GLN A 40 0.64 13.63 0.21
C GLN A 40 2.17 13.68 0.01
N PHE A 41 2.65 14.23 -1.10
CA PHE A 41 4.09 14.33 -1.36
C PHE A 41 4.80 15.26 -0.38
N ASP A 42 4.17 16.37 0.02
CA ASP A 42 4.70 17.24 1.05
C ASP A 42 4.71 16.56 2.44
N PHE A 43 3.64 15.83 2.76
CA PHE A 43 3.57 14.96 3.95
C PHE A 43 4.72 13.93 3.96
N GLN A 44 4.89 13.17 2.89
CA GLN A 44 5.96 12.17 2.77
C GLN A 44 7.35 12.77 2.98
N LYS A 45 7.60 13.95 2.40
CA LYS A 45 8.87 14.68 2.57
C LYS A 45 9.13 15.10 4.01
N ASN A 46 8.10 15.47 4.76
CA ASN A 46 8.20 16.09 6.09
C ASN A 46 7.90 15.12 7.24
N ALA A 47 7.46 13.89 6.96
CA ALA A 47 7.05 12.90 7.96
C ALA A 47 8.18 12.40 8.87
N LYS A 48 9.45 12.66 8.53
CA LYS A 48 10.65 12.16 9.26
C LYS A 48 10.70 10.64 9.37
N ARG A 49 10.07 9.94 8.43
CA ARG A 49 10.02 8.46 8.33
C ARG A 49 11.05 7.93 7.31
N GLY A 50 11.93 8.78 6.78
CA GLY A 50 12.94 8.43 5.78
C GLY A 50 12.46 8.66 4.34
N LYS A 51 13.17 8.04 3.38
CA LYS A 51 12.82 8.11 1.95
C LYS A 51 11.72 7.11 1.62
N ILE A 52 10.95 7.40 0.58
CA ILE A 52 10.04 6.42 -0.02
C ILE A 52 10.87 5.27 -0.60
N GLY A 53 10.52 4.06 -0.27
CA GLY A 53 11.13 2.82 -0.75
C GLY A 53 10.16 1.96 -1.55
N GLY A 54 8.94 2.43 -1.74
CA GLY A 54 7.92 1.71 -2.49
C GLY A 54 6.58 2.44 -2.54
N TYR A 55 5.60 1.79 -3.15
CA TYR A 55 4.26 2.34 -3.32
C TYR A 55 3.21 1.25 -3.14
N LYS A 56 2.04 1.66 -2.68
CA LYS A 56 0.84 0.83 -2.52
C LYS A 56 -0.29 1.32 -3.39
N ILE A 57 -1.21 0.43 -3.73
CA ILE A 57 -2.51 0.75 -4.29
C ILE A 57 -3.58 0.56 -3.20
N ALA A 58 -4.48 1.51 -3.06
CA ALA A 58 -5.64 1.40 -2.18
C ALA A 58 -6.92 1.70 -2.97
N LEU A 59 -8.07 1.37 -2.40
CA LEU A 59 -9.38 1.46 -3.06
C LEU A 59 -9.37 0.73 -4.40
N ALA A 60 -8.73 -0.45 -4.46
CA ALA A 60 -8.59 -1.22 -5.70
C ALA A 60 -9.94 -1.77 -6.22
N SER A 61 -10.91 -2.02 -5.34
CA SER A 61 -12.23 -2.52 -5.74
C SER A 61 -13.24 -1.40 -5.98
N LYS A 62 -14.20 -1.65 -6.90
CA LYS A 62 -15.29 -0.71 -7.17
C LYS A 62 -16.13 -0.40 -5.94
N VAL A 63 -16.33 -1.37 -5.04
CA VAL A 63 -17.06 -1.18 -3.78
C VAL A 63 -16.35 -0.16 -2.89
N GLN A 64 -15.04 -0.28 -2.71
CA GLN A 64 -14.25 0.67 -1.93
C GLN A 64 -14.25 2.07 -2.56
N GLN A 65 -14.13 2.15 -3.88
CA GLN A 65 -14.20 3.42 -4.62
C GLN A 65 -15.54 4.12 -4.40
N GLN A 66 -16.65 3.39 -4.48
CA GLN A 66 -17.99 3.95 -4.24
C GLN A 66 -18.17 4.45 -2.81
N LEU A 67 -17.66 3.70 -1.80
CA LEU A 67 -17.70 4.12 -0.39
C LEU A 67 -16.95 5.44 -0.13
N CYS A 68 -15.91 5.72 -0.91
CA CYS A 68 -15.11 6.94 -0.80
C CYS A 68 -15.46 8.01 -1.85
N SER A 69 -16.54 7.80 -2.63
CA SER A 69 -17.01 8.72 -3.68
C SER A 69 -15.92 9.06 -4.72
N ILE A 70 -15.12 8.05 -5.12
CA ILE A 70 -14.07 8.16 -6.14
C ILE A 70 -14.27 7.07 -7.21
N ASN A 71 -13.74 7.28 -8.42
CA ASN A 71 -13.95 6.35 -9.54
C ASN A 71 -12.71 5.56 -9.96
N ASN A 72 -11.59 5.77 -9.28
CA ASN A 72 -10.29 5.16 -9.54
C ASN A 72 -9.63 4.71 -8.24
N PRO A 73 -8.67 3.77 -8.30
CA PRO A 73 -7.81 3.49 -7.17
C PRO A 73 -7.01 4.73 -6.74
N ILE A 74 -6.41 4.66 -5.56
CA ILE A 74 -5.48 5.67 -5.07
C ILE A 74 -4.12 5.04 -4.75
N ALA A 75 -3.07 5.86 -4.73
CA ALA A 75 -1.72 5.42 -4.37
C ALA A 75 -1.26 6.03 -3.05
N GLY A 76 -0.43 5.29 -2.31
CA GLY A 76 0.30 5.77 -1.15
C GLY A 76 1.77 5.41 -1.24
N GLY A 77 2.64 6.14 -0.53
CA GLY A 77 4.07 5.83 -0.44
C GLY A 77 4.37 4.93 0.75
N ILE A 78 5.31 3.99 0.57
CA ILE A 78 5.85 3.13 1.61
C ILE A 78 7.24 3.65 1.96
N PHE A 79 7.48 3.97 3.22
CA PHE A 79 8.80 4.44 3.65
C PHE A 79 9.80 3.28 3.71
N LYS A 80 11.03 3.50 3.26
CA LYS A 80 12.07 2.47 3.21
C LYS A 80 12.37 1.85 4.59
N SER A 81 12.27 2.65 5.64
CA SER A 81 12.45 2.21 7.04
C SER A 81 11.33 1.30 7.54
N GLU A 82 10.24 1.15 6.79
CA GLU A 82 9.06 0.37 7.14
C GLU A 82 8.85 -0.82 6.21
N ILE A 83 9.90 -1.19 5.48
CA ILE A 83 9.95 -2.42 4.70
C ILE A 83 10.67 -3.48 5.53
N TYR A 84 9.89 -4.39 6.10
CA TYR A 84 10.37 -5.45 6.99
C TYR A 84 10.50 -6.77 6.22
N GLN A 85 11.22 -7.73 6.83
CA GLN A 85 11.33 -9.09 6.32
C GLN A 85 10.41 -10.05 7.09
N SER A 86 10.08 -11.19 6.48
CA SER A 86 9.31 -12.25 7.13
C SER A 86 9.90 -12.63 8.50
N GLN A 87 9.04 -12.95 9.45
CA GLN A 87 9.30 -13.17 10.88
C GLN A 87 9.50 -11.89 11.72
N GLU A 88 9.29 -10.70 11.13
CA GLU A 88 9.23 -9.47 11.92
C GLU A 88 8.15 -9.57 13.01
N ILE A 89 8.46 -9.05 14.19
CA ILE A 89 7.55 -9.00 15.33
C ILE A 89 6.88 -7.63 15.39
N ILE A 90 5.59 -7.60 15.14
CA ILE A 90 4.81 -6.36 15.15
C ILE A 90 4.28 -6.06 16.55
N LYS A 91 4.61 -4.86 17.05
CA LYS A 91 4.16 -4.37 18.36
C LYS A 91 2.91 -3.52 18.21
N LEU A 92 1.74 -4.03 18.64
CA LEU A 92 0.45 -3.31 18.52
C LEU A 92 0.49 -1.91 19.11
N LYS A 93 1.24 -1.70 20.20
CA LYS A 93 1.37 -0.38 20.83
C LYS A 93 1.95 0.72 19.92
N ASN A 94 2.55 0.35 18.79
CA ASN A 94 3.09 1.31 17.82
C ASN A 94 2.03 1.83 16.84
N TYR A 95 0.82 1.26 16.86
CA TYR A 95 -0.30 1.58 15.98
C TYR A 95 -1.52 1.96 16.82
N GLN A 96 -2.37 2.81 16.26
CA GLN A 96 -3.65 3.12 16.90
C GLN A 96 -4.71 2.06 16.57
N SER A 97 -4.69 1.56 15.34
CA SER A 97 -5.66 0.57 14.87
C SER A 97 -5.07 -0.19 13.67
N LEU A 98 -4.16 -1.12 13.96
CA LEU A 98 -3.48 -1.93 12.95
C LEU A 98 -4.46 -2.81 12.17
N GLY A 99 -4.41 -2.73 10.85
CA GLY A 99 -4.97 -3.70 9.92
C GLY A 99 -3.86 -4.41 9.14
N LEU A 100 -4.09 -5.67 8.80
CA LEU A 100 -3.24 -6.47 7.92
C LEU A 100 -3.98 -6.70 6.61
N GLU A 101 -3.29 -6.45 5.51
CA GLU A 101 -3.71 -6.80 4.15
C GLU A 101 -2.75 -7.84 3.56
N PHE A 102 -3.20 -8.60 2.55
CA PHE A 102 -2.58 -9.84 2.08
C PHE A 102 -2.35 -9.74 0.59
N GLU A 103 -1.07 -9.49 0.19
CA GLU A 103 -0.78 -8.98 -1.13
C GLU A 103 0.35 -9.73 -1.84
N LEU A 104 0.45 -9.48 -3.14
CA LEU A 104 1.65 -9.70 -3.94
C LEU A 104 2.42 -8.39 -4.05
N ALA A 105 3.73 -8.46 -3.86
CA ALA A 105 4.64 -7.34 -4.06
C ALA A 105 5.62 -7.60 -5.21
N PHE A 106 6.02 -6.54 -5.91
CA PHE A 106 7.03 -6.57 -6.96
C PHE A 106 8.20 -5.64 -6.63
N GLU A 107 9.43 -6.09 -6.91
CA GLU A 107 10.63 -5.28 -6.84
C GLU A 107 11.02 -4.77 -8.22
N ILE A 108 11.17 -3.47 -8.35
CA ILE A 108 11.54 -2.80 -9.59
C ILE A 108 13.04 -2.96 -9.88
N ASN A 109 13.41 -3.38 -11.09
CA ASN A 109 14.78 -3.72 -11.48
C ASN A 109 15.60 -2.56 -12.09
N GLN A 110 14.93 -1.47 -12.46
CA GLN A 110 15.55 -0.27 -13.07
C GLN A 110 14.67 0.95 -12.80
N ASP A 111 15.22 2.16 -12.93
CA ASP A 111 14.44 3.38 -12.78
C ASP A 111 13.34 3.45 -13.86
N ILE A 112 12.12 3.82 -13.41
CA ILE A 112 10.97 4.02 -14.29
C ILE A 112 10.64 5.51 -14.30
N PHE A 113 10.91 6.14 -15.45
CA PHE A 113 10.64 7.57 -15.64
C PHE A 113 9.16 7.81 -15.98
N PRO A 114 8.64 9.04 -15.76
CA PRO A 114 7.22 9.35 -15.87
C PRO A 114 6.51 8.83 -17.14
N ASN A 115 7.13 8.94 -18.28
CA ASN A 115 6.51 8.59 -19.57
C ASN A 115 6.88 7.16 -20.07
N THR A 116 7.50 6.35 -19.22
CA THR A 116 8.00 5.02 -19.62
C THR A 116 6.90 4.10 -20.17
N LEU A 117 5.66 4.18 -19.65
CA LEU A 117 4.56 3.31 -20.03
C LEU A 117 3.54 3.95 -21.00
N GLU A 118 3.92 4.99 -21.71
CA GLU A 118 3.05 5.61 -22.72
C GLU A 118 3.03 4.82 -24.04
N SER A 119 4.06 4.01 -24.32
CA SER A 119 4.10 3.11 -25.48
C SER A 119 3.20 1.88 -25.26
N GLU A 120 2.40 1.51 -26.25
CA GLU A 120 1.47 0.36 -26.18
C GLU A 120 2.19 -1.00 -26.09
N ASP A 121 3.45 -1.09 -26.51
CA ASP A 121 4.21 -2.35 -26.62
C ASP A 121 5.05 -2.70 -25.38
N ILE A 122 4.89 -2.01 -24.27
CA ILE A 122 5.72 -2.24 -23.09
C ILE A 122 5.22 -3.44 -22.26
N ASN A 123 6.03 -4.48 -22.20
CA ASN A 123 5.81 -5.58 -21.26
C ASN A 123 6.29 -5.19 -19.86
N ILE A 124 5.34 -4.90 -18.97
CA ILE A 124 5.61 -4.48 -17.59
C ILE A 124 6.48 -5.47 -16.81
N LYS A 125 6.43 -6.77 -17.13
CA LYS A 125 7.27 -7.79 -16.49
C LYS A 125 8.77 -7.53 -16.67
N ASN A 126 9.19 -6.79 -17.70
CA ASN A 126 10.60 -6.45 -17.93
C ASN A 126 11.16 -5.48 -16.88
N TYR A 127 10.30 -4.76 -16.17
CA TYR A 127 10.67 -3.80 -15.12
C TYR A 127 10.70 -4.42 -13.73
N VAL A 128 10.44 -5.72 -13.61
CA VAL A 128 10.37 -6.42 -12.32
C VAL A 128 11.49 -7.44 -12.20
N ASN A 129 12.18 -7.42 -11.07
CA ASN A 129 13.19 -8.40 -10.69
C ASN A 129 12.57 -9.58 -9.94
N ASN A 130 12.03 -9.31 -8.77
CA ASN A 130 11.49 -10.29 -7.84
C ASN A 130 10.01 -10.06 -7.57
N ALA A 131 9.30 -11.15 -7.22
CA ALA A 131 8.00 -11.07 -6.58
C ALA A 131 8.07 -11.63 -5.15
N TYR A 132 7.19 -11.14 -4.28
CA TYR A 132 7.12 -11.50 -2.86
C TYR A 132 5.68 -11.73 -2.44
N THR A 133 5.46 -12.70 -1.57
CA THR A 133 4.26 -12.71 -0.73
C THR A 133 4.43 -11.62 0.34
N CYS A 134 3.40 -10.84 0.61
CA CYS A 134 3.51 -9.64 1.41
C CYS A 134 2.34 -9.46 2.37
N PHE A 135 2.63 -8.97 3.59
CA PHE A 135 1.65 -8.26 4.39
C PHE A 135 1.80 -6.76 4.16
N GLU A 136 0.70 -6.06 3.92
CA GLU A 136 0.64 -4.63 4.14
C GLU A 136 0.16 -4.35 5.57
N LEU A 137 0.81 -3.38 6.22
CA LEU A 137 0.43 -2.84 7.51
C LEU A 137 -0.27 -1.50 7.26
N ILE A 138 -1.54 -1.40 7.63
CA ILE A 138 -2.28 -0.14 7.59
C ILE A 138 -2.62 0.29 9.00
N ASP A 139 -2.52 1.58 9.29
CA ASP A 139 -3.05 2.16 10.53
C ASP A 139 -4.17 3.13 10.19
N ASP A 140 -5.40 2.65 10.25
CA ASP A 140 -6.58 3.45 9.95
C ASP A 140 -6.89 4.50 11.03
N ARG A 141 -6.11 4.49 12.11
CA ARG A 141 -6.23 5.40 13.25
C ARG A 141 -7.67 5.54 13.73
N ASN A 142 -8.39 4.42 13.81
CA ASN A 142 -9.80 4.34 14.20
C ASN A 142 -10.73 5.21 13.33
N ALA A 143 -10.50 5.23 12.02
CA ALA A 143 -11.33 5.94 11.06
C ALA A 143 -12.78 5.44 11.08
N SER A 144 -13.73 6.35 10.84
CA SER A 144 -15.11 5.98 10.56
C SER A 144 -15.27 5.65 9.07
N TYR A 145 -15.63 4.40 8.76
CA TYR A 145 -15.80 3.95 7.38
C TYR A 145 -17.11 4.41 6.72
N ASN A 146 -18.04 4.99 7.49
CA ASN A 146 -19.36 5.39 6.98
C ASN A 146 -19.33 6.66 6.11
N ASN A 147 -18.26 7.43 6.17
CA ASN A 147 -18.13 8.69 5.42
C ASN A 147 -16.65 9.03 5.21
N LEU A 148 -15.95 8.17 4.45
CA LEU A 148 -14.54 8.42 4.12
C LEU A 148 -14.44 9.36 2.92
N ASP A 149 -13.70 10.46 3.10
CA ASP A 149 -13.32 11.36 2.02
C ASP A 149 -12.02 10.86 1.35
N ALA A 150 -12.12 10.51 0.07
CA ALA A 150 -10.98 10.02 -0.70
C ALA A 150 -9.82 11.03 -0.76
N LEU A 151 -10.10 12.33 -0.84
CA LEU A 151 -9.07 13.36 -0.91
C LEU A 151 -8.27 13.43 0.39
N THR A 152 -8.94 13.30 1.53
CA THR A 152 -8.27 13.20 2.83
C THR A 152 -7.43 11.94 2.92
N LEU A 153 -7.97 10.80 2.48
CA LEU A 153 -7.26 9.52 2.50
C LEU A 153 -5.99 9.55 1.63
N ILE A 154 -6.06 10.16 0.44
CA ILE A 154 -4.89 10.41 -0.41
C ILE A 154 -3.88 11.26 0.35
N ALA A 155 -4.29 12.40 0.87
CA ALA A 155 -3.40 13.35 1.56
C ALA A 155 -2.72 12.75 2.80
N ASP A 156 -3.40 11.83 3.49
CA ASP A 156 -2.91 11.07 4.65
C ASP A 156 -2.06 9.84 4.26
N ASN A 157 -1.58 9.76 3.02
CA ASN A 157 -0.76 8.67 2.51
C ASN A 157 -1.46 7.29 2.57
N ALA A 158 -2.77 7.26 2.41
CA ALA A 158 -3.61 6.06 2.34
C ALA A 158 -3.36 5.07 3.51
N TRP A 159 -3.16 5.61 4.73
CA TRP A 159 -2.90 4.86 5.97
C TRP A 159 -1.68 3.94 5.94
N SER A 160 -0.74 4.16 5.02
CA SER A 160 0.46 3.33 4.88
C SER A 160 1.31 3.34 6.15
N SER A 161 1.57 2.17 6.71
CA SER A 161 2.31 1.97 7.95
C SER A 161 3.37 0.87 7.84
N GLY A 162 3.70 0.45 6.62
CA GLY A 162 4.77 -0.48 6.30
C GLY A 162 4.30 -1.75 5.61
N ILE A 163 5.27 -2.60 5.31
CA ILE A 163 5.07 -3.92 4.68
C ILE A 163 6.02 -4.95 5.27
N ILE A 164 5.61 -6.22 5.22
CA ILE A 164 6.49 -7.36 5.56
C ILE A 164 6.59 -8.25 4.33
N LEU A 165 7.80 -8.47 3.84
CA LEU A 165 8.09 -9.25 2.63
C LEU A 165 8.54 -10.67 2.97
N SER A 166 8.15 -11.64 2.18
CA SER A 166 8.74 -12.98 2.15
C SER A 166 10.17 -12.93 1.58
N ASN A 167 10.82 -14.09 1.43
CA ASN A 167 12.01 -14.19 0.59
C ASN A 167 11.66 -13.90 -0.88
N PRO A 168 12.58 -13.26 -1.64
CA PRO A 168 12.37 -12.93 -3.05
C PRO A 168 12.20 -14.19 -3.91
N ASN A 169 11.35 -14.11 -4.91
CA ASN A 169 11.23 -15.14 -5.93
C ASN A 169 11.56 -14.57 -7.32
N PRO A 170 12.76 -14.84 -7.87
CA PRO A 170 13.14 -14.38 -9.21
C PRO A 170 12.47 -15.17 -10.34
N LYS A 171 11.92 -16.35 -10.05
CA LYS A 171 11.25 -17.23 -11.02
C LYS A 171 9.75 -16.95 -11.17
N TRP A 172 9.25 -15.89 -10.57
CA TRP A 172 7.83 -15.54 -10.60
C TRP A 172 7.25 -15.42 -12.02
N LYS A 173 8.09 -15.11 -13.01
CA LYS A 173 7.69 -14.96 -14.43
C LYS A 173 7.32 -16.29 -15.09
N ASP A 174 7.74 -17.41 -14.50
CA ASP A 174 7.44 -18.75 -14.98
C ASP A 174 5.99 -19.17 -14.68
N PHE A 175 5.29 -18.39 -13.85
CA PHE A 175 3.94 -18.67 -13.41
C PHE A 175 2.91 -17.72 -14.03
N ASP A 176 1.71 -18.24 -14.30
CA ASP A 176 0.52 -17.44 -14.58
C ASP A 176 -0.06 -16.96 -13.24
N LEU A 177 0.29 -15.73 -12.85
CA LEU A 177 -0.09 -15.15 -11.57
C LEU A 177 -1.60 -15.21 -11.32
N ASN A 178 -2.42 -15.05 -12.37
CA ASN A 178 -3.88 -15.03 -12.23
C ASN A 178 -4.47 -16.40 -11.84
N LYS A 179 -3.71 -17.48 -12.06
CA LYS A 179 -4.13 -18.85 -11.70
C LYS A 179 -3.69 -19.27 -10.29
N LEU A 180 -2.73 -18.57 -9.70
CA LEU A 180 -2.19 -18.91 -8.39
C LEU A 180 -3.24 -18.71 -7.28
N ASN A 181 -3.22 -19.63 -6.33
CA ASN A 181 -4.03 -19.55 -5.12
C ASN A 181 -3.21 -18.95 -3.97
N SER A 182 -3.90 -18.29 -3.06
CA SER A 182 -3.33 -17.82 -1.82
C SER A 182 -4.08 -18.39 -0.62
N LYS A 183 -3.38 -18.55 0.51
CA LYS A 183 -3.90 -19.09 1.76
C LYS A 183 -3.48 -18.25 2.94
N LEU A 184 -4.44 -17.94 3.82
CA LEU A 184 -4.21 -17.23 5.05
C LEU A 184 -4.43 -18.13 6.25
N TYR A 185 -3.39 -18.30 7.06
CA TYR A 185 -3.45 -19.00 8.33
C TYR A 185 -3.34 -18.01 9.48
N TRP A 186 -4.22 -18.17 10.46
CA TRP A 186 -4.26 -17.37 11.67
C TRP A 186 -4.23 -18.32 12.87
N ASN A 187 -3.18 -18.24 13.68
CA ASN A 187 -2.94 -19.17 14.79
C ASN A 187 -2.98 -20.64 14.33
N ASN A 188 -2.33 -20.93 13.18
CA ASN A 188 -2.28 -22.22 12.49
C ASN A 188 -3.62 -22.74 11.92
N ILE A 189 -4.69 -21.95 11.96
CA ILE A 189 -5.98 -22.28 11.37
C ILE A 189 -6.08 -21.60 10.00
N LEU A 190 -6.44 -22.35 8.95
CA LEU A 190 -6.76 -21.79 7.63
C LEU A 190 -8.07 -21.01 7.73
N ILE A 191 -8.01 -19.69 7.52
CA ILE A 191 -9.16 -18.77 7.68
C ILE A 191 -9.55 -18.05 6.40
N GLY A 192 -8.79 -18.22 5.33
CA GLY A 192 -9.09 -17.60 4.04
C GLY A 192 -8.28 -18.19 2.90
N GLU A 193 -8.91 -18.27 1.76
CA GLU A 193 -8.31 -18.64 0.48
C GLU A 193 -8.84 -17.70 -0.61
N ALA A 194 -7.99 -17.34 -1.56
CA ALA A 194 -8.37 -16.53 -2.71
C ALA A 194 -7.44 -16.80 -3.90
N LYS A 195 -7.95 -16.54 -5.10
CA LYS A 195 -7.10 -16.47 -6.29
C LYS A 195 -6.40 -15.11 -6.35
N LEU A 196 -5.18 -15.11 -6.83
CA LEU A 196 -4.38 -13.91 -6.99
C LEU A 196 -5.00 -12.95 -8.04
N PHE A 197 -5.79 -13.49 -8.94
CA PHE A 197 -6.63 -12.73 -9.88
C PHE A 197 -7.49 -11.64 -9.21
N ASN A 198 -7.87 -11.82 -7.95
CA ASN A 198 -8.71 -10.83 -7.24
C ASN A 198 -8.04 -9.45 -7.11
N SER A 199 -6.70 -9.38 -7.09
CA SER A 199 -5.94 -8.12 -7.05
C SER A 199 -5.45 -7.68 -8.43
N ASP A 200 -5.56 -8.54 -9.46
CA ASP A 200 -5.05 -8.29 -10.83
C ASP A 200 -3.66 -7.64 -10.84
N PRO A 201 -2.64 -8.37 -10.34
CA PRO A 201 -1.41 -7.73 -9.87
C PRO A 201 -0.61 -7.02 -10.97
N LEU A 202 -0.61 -7.51 -12.21
CA LEU A 202 0.11 -6.86 -13.31
C LEU A 202 -0.59 -5.59 -13.77
N ASN A 203 -1.92 -5.58 -13.82
CA ASN A 203 -2.67 -4.37 -14.13
C ASN A 203 -2.58 -3.34 -13.00
N SER A 204 -2.60 -3.78 -11.74
CA SER A 204 -2.37 -2.92 -10.58
C SER A 204 -0.97 -2.28 -10.60
N LEU A 205 0.07 -3.06 -10.90
CA LEU A 205 1.44 -2.56 -11.09
C LEU A 205 1.50 -1.52 -12.22
N SER A 206 0.92 -1.83 -13.37
CA SER A 206 0.87 -0.91 -14.52
C SER A 206 0.13 0.37 -14.17
N TRP A 207 -0.99 0.26 -13.46
CA TRP A 207 -1.78 1.41 -13.04
C TRP A 207 -0.98 2.35 -12.14
N ILE A 208 -0.29 1.81 -11.11
CA ILE A 208 0.45 2.65 -10.14
C ILE A 208 1.61 3.37 -10.81
N ILE A 209 2.31 2.73 -11.75
CA ILE A 209 3.40 3.34 -12.50
C ILE A 209 2.88 4.49 -13.36
N LYS A 210 1.82 4.26 -14.14
CA LYS A 210 1.18 5.29 -14.96
C LYS A 210 0.62 6.43 -14.10
N HIS A 211 0.04 6.09 -12.95
CA HIS A 211 -0.52 7.07 -12.03
C HIS A 211 0.55 8.01 -11.47
N LEU A 212 1.66 7.46 -10.98
CA LEU A 212 2.79 8.25 -10.48
C LEU A 212 3.45 9.10 -11.58
N GLY A 213 3.50 8.58 -12.80
CA GLY A 213 3.98 9.32 -13.98
C GLY A 213 3.21 10.62 -14.23
N LYS A 214 1.88 10.65 -14.00
CA LYS A 214 1.06 11.87 -14.11
C LYS A 214 1.51 12.99 -13.17
N PHE A 215 2.16 12.64 -12.07
CA PHE A 215 2.73 13.59 -11.10
C PHE A 215 4.23 13.80 -11.29
N ASN A 216 4.77 13.42 -12.45
CA ASN A 216 6.18 13.51 -12.79
C ASN A 216 7.10 12.83 -11.76
N LYS A 217 6.65 11.68 -11.21
CA LYS A 217 7.41 10.86 -10.25
C LYS A 217 8.16 9.75 -10.98
N THR A 218 9.46 9.67 -10.73
CA THR A 218 10.27 8.51 -11.07
C THR A 218 10.11 7.45 -9.99
N ILE A 219 10.02 6.18 -10.37
CA ILE A 219 10.10 5.05 -9.45
C ILE A 219 11.51 4.52 -9.51
N ASP A 220 12.24 4.63 -8.42
CA ASP A 220 13.64 4.24 -8.35
C ASP A 220 13.79 2.71 -8.41
N LYS A 221 14.88 2.24 -9.01
CA LYS A 221 15.31 0.84 -8.92
C LYS A 221 15.32 0.36 -7.46
N GLY A 222 14.82 -0.84 -7.24
CA GLY A 222 14.70 -1.46 -5.90
C GLY A 222 13.44 -1.01 -5.13
N SER A 223 12.61 -0.15 -5.69
CA SER A 223 11.31 0.18 -5.10
C SER A 223 10.41 -1.06 -5.07
N ILE A 224 9.67 -1.22 -3.96
CA ILE A 224 8.68 -2.28 -3.80
C ILE A 224 7.28 -1.73 -4.13
N ILE A 225 6.55 -2.43 -4.98
CA ILE A 225 5.16 -2.06 -5.32
C ILE A 225 4.25 -3.20 -4.90
N ILE A 226 3.29 -2.92 -4.02
CA ILE A 226 2.24 -3.86 -3.61
C ILE A 226 0.95 -3.59 -4.39
N THR A 227 0.20 -4.65 -4.69
CA THR A 227 -0.76 -4.65 -5.81
C THR A 227 -2.22 -4.78 -5.39
N GLY A 228 -2.52 -4.58 -4.12
CA GLY A 228 -3.86 -4.67 -3.56
C GLY A 228 -4.15 -6.03 -2.93
N SER A 229 -4.92 -6.01 -1.86
CA SER A 229 -5.19 -7.19 -1.05
C SER A 229 -6.11 -8.18 -1.75
N VAL A 230 -5.74 -9.46 -1.74
CA VAL A 230 -6.55 -10.56 -2.31
C VAL A 230 -7.63 -11.05 -1.34
N LEU A 231 -7.49 -10.73 -0.06
CA LEU A 231 -8.42 -11.07 1.01
C LEU A 231 -8.84 -9.81 1.77
N LYS A 232 -9.91 -9.92 2.55
CA LYS A 232 -10.37 -8.80 3.40
C LYS A 232 -9.35 -8.48 4.48
N THR A 233 -9.12 -7.19 4.71
CA THR A 233 -8.33 -6.65 5.82
C THR A 233 -8.77 -7.27 7.14
N LYS A 234 -7.79 -7.64 7.99
CA LYS A 234 -8.03 -8.19 9.32
C LYS A 234 -7.28 -7.41 10.39
N LYS A 235 -7.93 -7.20 11.54
CA LYS A 235 -7.31 -6.55 12.69
C LYS A 235 -6.75 -7.61 13.64
N PRO A 236 -5.42 -7.66 13.83
CA PRO A 236 -4.79 -8.64 14.71
C PRO A 236 -4.90 -8.25 16.19
N LYS A 237 -4.67 -9.24 17.05
CA LYS A 237 -4.58 -9.09 18.50
C LYS A 237 -3.20 -9.53 19.01
N SER A 238 -2.80 -9.03 20.17
CA SER A 238 -1.58 -9.51 20.83
C SER A 238 -1.65 -11.03 21.05
N GLY A 239 -0.55 -11.72 20.72
CA GLY A 239 -0.44 -13.17 20.74
C GLY A 239 -0.70 -13.85 19.40
N ASP A 240 -1.29 -13.17 18.41
CA ASP A 240 -1.58 -13.75 17.11
C ASP A 240 -0.29 -14.10 16.34
N GLN A 241 -0.33 -15.24 15.65
CA GLN A 241 0.66 -15.67 14.67
C GLN A 241 -0.03 -15.79 13.32
N ILE A 242 0.48 -15.07 12.32
CA ILE A 242 -0.14 -14.98 11.02
C ILE A 242 0.85 -15.47 9.96
N LYS A 243 0.38 -16.34 9.07
CA LYS A 243 1.11 -16.82 7.89
C LYS A 243 0.25 -16.62 6.66
N PHE A 244 0.83 -16.01 5.63
CA PHE A 244 0.20 -15.87 4.33
C PHE A 244 1.08 -16.53 3.27
N GLU A 245 0.46 -17.30 2.40
CA GLU A 245 1.09 -18.08 1.35
C GLU A 245 0.50 -17.70 -0.01
N ILE A 246 1.34 -17.58 -1.01
CA ILE A 246 0.95 -17.59 -2.41
C ILE A 246 1.62 -18.80 -3.04
N GLU A 247 0.85 -19.58 -3.79
CA GLU A 247 1.31 -20.78 -4.48
C GLU A 247 2.58 -20.49 -5.30
N ASN A 248 3.57 -21.37 -5.21
CA ASN A 248 4.88 -21.26 -5.86
C ASN A 248 5.76 -20.05 -5.44
N LEU A 249 5.32 -19.25 -4.46
CA LEU A 249 6.14 -18.21 -3.86
C LEU A 249 6.51 -18.56 -2.41
N SER A 250 7.51 -17.86 -1.85
CA SER A 250 7.84 -17.99 -0.44
C SER A 250 6.71 -17.45 0.43
N ASN A 251 6.42 -18.08 1.56
CA ASN A 251 5.46 -17.55 2.52
C ASN A 251 5.99 -16.35 3.32
N VAL A 252 5.09 -15.57 3.87
CA VAL A 252 5.39 -14.50 4.82
C VAL A 252 4.74 -14.83 6.17
N ILE A 253 5.46 -14.58 7.27
CA ILE A 253 5.02 -14.88 8.62
C ILE A 253 5.28 -13.67 9.50
N THR A 254 4.36 -13.39 10.43
CA THR A 254 4.54 -12.38 11.49
C THR A 254 3.94 -12.86 12.80
N LYS A 255 4.45 -12.31 13.90
CA LYS A 255 3.88 -12.45 15.25
C LYS A 255 3.52 -11.07 15.78
N ILE A 256 2.40 -11.00 16.44
CA ILE A 256 1.86 -9.76 17.03
C ILE A 256 2.08 -9.81 18.55
N ILE A 257 2.62 -8.72 19.15
CA ILE A 257 2.80 -8.58 20.59
C ILE A 257 2.27 -7.24 21.11
#